data_4535cce341ab5732ab6c04cc805784e5
#
_entry.id   4535cce341ab5732ab6c04cc805784e5
#
_cell.length_a   1.000
_cell.length_b   1.000
_cell.length_c   1.000
_cell.angle_alpha   90.00
_cell.angle_beta   90.00
_cell.angle_gamma   90.00
#
_symmetry.space_group_name_H-M   'P 1'
#
loop_
_entity.id
_entity.type
_entity.pdbx_description
1 polymer ?
#
loop_
_entity_poly.entity_id
_entity_poly.type
_entity_poly.pdbx_seq_one_letter_code
_entity_poly.pdbx_strand_id
1 'polypeptide(L)'
;MPHREQTWVVERDEDAPFTPPTWLKVERVPRGKTKVSMLLDGELPAVMTPQTPKAILDGDKRIARLFPDYVERERTYFKETGIFPIMHVTAIKQEIVDKYPWVPLN
;
A
#
# COMPACT_ATOMS: atom_id res chain seq x y z
N MET A 1 -18.76 4.89 3.80
CA MET A 1 -18.93 5.58 2.48
C MET A 1 -18.72 4.54 1.39
N PRO A 2 -19.71 4.28 0.52
CA PRO A 2 -19.57 3.29 -0.54
C PRO A 2 -18.45 3.68 -1.51
N HIS A 3 -17.67 2.72 -1.97
CA HIS A 3 -16.54 2.97 -2.90
C HIS A 3 -16.97 3.62 -4.22
N ARG A 4 -18.23 3.50 -4.61
CA ARG A 4 -18.82 4.16 -5.81
C ARG A 4 -18.95 5.68 -5.68
N GLU A 5 -18.94 6.20 -4.46
CA GLU A 5 -19.03 7.64 -4.16
C GLU A 5 -17.66 8.29 -3.97
N GLN A 6 -16.59 7.48 -3.99
CA GLN A 6 -15.23 7.94 -3.81
C GLN A 6 -14.59 8.25 -5.17
N THR A 7 -13.73 9.25 -5.20
CA THR A 7 -12.79 9.49 -6.29
C THR A 7 -11.43 8.94 -5.90
N TRP A 8 -10.87 8.11 -6.76
CA TRP A 8 -9.56 7.50 -6.56
C TRP A 8 -8.50 8.28 -7.30
N VAL A 9 -7.48 8.74 -6.61
CA VAL A 9 -6.38 9.50 -7.21
C VAL A 9 -5.15 8.62 -7.30
N VAL A 10 -4.63 8.42 -8.53
CA VAL A 10 -3.51 7.53 -8.83
C VAL A 10 -2.32 8.31 -9.37
N GLU A 11 -1.10 7.93 -8.96
CA GLU A 11 0.15 8.56 -9.40
C GLU A 11 0.67 7.98 -10.71
N ARG A 12 0.47 6.68 -10.92
CA ARG A 12 1.00 5.96 -12.09
C ARG A 12 -0.05 4.99 -12.63
N ASP A 13 0.20 4.47 -13.83
CA ASP A 13 -0.57 3.37 -14.36
C ASP A 13 -0.28 2.08 -13.59
N GLU A 14 -1.22 1.17 -13.64
CA GLU A 14 -1.02 -0.18 -13.13
C GLU A 14 0.04 -0.90 -13.98
N ASP A 15 0.83 -1.77 -13.35
CA ASP A 15 1.84 -2.57 -14.05
C ASP A 15 1.21 -3.63 -14.97
N ALA A 16 -0.02 -4.06 -14.64
CA ALA A 16 -0.86 -4.91 -15.50
C ALA A 16 -1.95 -4.07 -16.19
N PRO A 17 -2.33 -4.41 -17.44
CA PRO A 17 -3.42 -3.73 -18.12
C PRO A 17 -4.70 -3.76 -17.29
N PHE A 18 -5.19 -2.59 -16.92
CA PHE A 18 -6.41 -2.45 -16.14
C PHE A 18 -7.27 -1.31 -16.71
N THR A 19 -8.51 -1.63 -17.03
CA THR A 19 -9.52 -0.64 -17.42
C THR A 19 -10.51 -0.49 -16.29
N PRO A 20 -10.55 0.69 -15.63
CA PRO A 20 -11.51 0.92 -14.55
C PRO A 20 -12.95 0.75 -15.06
N PRO A 21 -13.83 0.13 -14.27
CA PRO A 21 -15.26 0.13 -14.55
C PRO A 21 -15.80 1.56 -14.69
N THR A 22 -16.80 1.79 -15.53
CA THR A 22 -17.36 3.13 -15.81
C THR A 22 -17.93 3.83 -14.58
N TRP A 23 -18.29 3.10 -13.55
CA TRP A 23 -18.80 3.65 -12.30
C TRP A 23 -17.69 4.09 -11.32
N LEU A 24 -16.42 3.73 -11.58
CA LEU A 24 -15.27 4.07 -10.74
C LEU A 24 -14.68 5.41 -11.22
N LYS A 25 -14.72 6.41 -10.36
CA LYS A 25 -14.10 7.70 -10.62
C LYS A 25 -12.60 7.62 -10.31
N VAL A 26 -11.78 7.72 -11.36
CA VAL A 26 -10.32 7.70 -11.24
C VAL A 26 -9.75 8.98 -11.82
N GLU A 27 -8.90 9.65 -11.06
CA GLU A 27 -8.20 10.87 -11.46
C GLU A 27 -6.69 10.67 -11.32
N ARG A 28 -5.92 11.49 -12.00
CA ARG A 28 -4.47 11.50 -11.92
C ARG A 28 -3.99 12.55 -10.93
N VAL A 29 -2.93 12.20 -10.18
CA VAL A 29 -2.19 13.20 -9.40
C VAL A 29 -1.71 14.31 -10.34
N PRO A 30 -1.98 15.59 -10.02
CA PRO A 30 -1.52 16.72 -10.82
C PRO A 30 0.00 16.74 -10.97
N ARG A 31 0.48 17.27 -12.10
CA ARG A 31 1.91 17.38 -12.39
C ARG A 31 2.63 18.16 -11.29
N GLY A 32 3.72 17.62 -10.78
CA GLY A 32 4.53 18.23 -9.71
C GLY A 32 4.04 17.94 -8.30
N LYS A 33 2.95 17.18 -8.12
CA LYS A 33 2.49 16.71 -6.81
C LYS A 33 2.73 15.21 -6.64
N THR A 34 2.61 14.76 -5.40
CA THR A 34 2.57 13.35 -5.00
C THR A 34 1.33 13.10 -4.15
N LYS A 35 0.90 11.84 -4.02
CA LYS A 35 -0.20 11.48 -3.09
C LYS A 35 0.06 11.97 -1.68
N VAL A 36 1.32 11.86 -1.24
CA VAL A 36 1.73 12.26 0.12
C VAL A 36 1.69 13.79 0.27
N SER A 37 2.15 14.56 -0.73
CA SER A 37 2.04 16.02 -0.65
C SER A 37 0.58 16.47 -0.60
N MET A 38 -0.27 15.88 -1.44
CA MET A 38 -1.71 16.19 -1.45
C MET A 38 -2.41 15.82 -0.12
N LEU A 39 -1.97 14.72 0.54
CA LEU A 39 -2.45 14.37 1.87
C LEU A 39 -2.03 15.40 2.92
N LEU A 40 -0.76 15.84 2.89
CA LEU A 40 -0.23 16.84 3.82
C LEU A 40 -0.87 18.21 3.63
N ASP A 41 -1.25 18.55 2.39
CA ASP A 41 -1.92 19.79 2.02
C ASP A 41 -3.44 19.73 2.25
N GLY A 42 -3.98 18.59 2.69
CA GLY A 42 -5.40 18.39 2.94
C GLY A 42 -6.26 18.22 1.68
N GLU A 43 -5.65 18.03 0.52
CA GLU A 43 -6.35 17.79 -0.75
C GLU A 43 -6.89 16.35 -0.85
N LEU A 44 -6.24 15.42 -0.17
CA LEU A 44 -6.68 14.03 -0.03
C LEU A 44 -6.97 13.72 1.43
N PRO A 45 -8.10 13.07 1.73
CA PRO A 45 -8.43 12.68 3.10
C PRO A 45 -7.65 11.44 3.58
N ALA A 46 -7.20 10.59 2.65
CA ALA A 46 -6.46 9.37 2.96
C ALA A 46 -5.59 8.93 1.77
N VAL A 47 -4.54 8.17 2.06
CA VAL A 47 -3.64 7.57 1.06
C VAL A 47 -3.42 6.11 1.40
N MET A 48 -3.52 5.24 0.40
CA MET A 48 -3.07 3.86 0.47
C MET A 48 -1.71 3.75 -0.23
N THR A 49 -0.71 3.24 0.48
CA THR A 49 0.64 3.09 -0.05
C THR A 49 1.35 1.90 0.60
N PRO A 50 2.14 1.11 -0.15
CA PRO A 50 2.92 0.00 0.40
C PRO A 50 4.09 0.48 1.26
N GLN A 51 4.55 1.71 1.08
CA GLN A 51 5.67 2.29 1.82
C GLN A 51 5.17 3.27 2.88
N THR A 52 5.77 3.23 4.06
CA THR A 52 5.46 4.23 5.09
C THR A 52 5.99 5.60 4.64
N PRO A 53 5.11 6.61 4.49
CA PRO A 53 5.52 7.95 4.14
C PRO A 53 6.57 8.51 5.11
N LYS A 54 7.60 9.18 4.56
CA LYS A 54 8.67 9.79 5.37
C LYS A 54 8.11 10.73 6.44
N ALA A 55 7.06 11.47 6.15
CA ALA A 55 6.40 12.35 7.12
C ALA A 55 5.90 11.62 8.38
N ILE A 56 5.43 10.36 8.28
CA ILE A 56 5.09 9.55 9.45
C ILE A 56 6.35 9.18 10.24
N LEU A 57 7.43 8.82 9.55
CA LEU A 57 8.71 8.46 10.19
C LEU A 57 9.33 9.67 10.91
N ASP A 58 9.18 10.86 10.33
CA ASP A 58 9.64 12.12 10.91
C ASP A 58 8.72 12.65 12.05
N GLY A 59 7.59 11.99 12.31
CA GLY A 59 6.65 12.38 13.37
C GLY A 59 5.77 13.59 13.04
N ASP A 60 5.54 13.86 11.74
CA ASP A 60 4.66 14.95 11.31
C ASP A 60 3.22 14.73 11.81
N LYS A 61 2.70 15.70 12.59
CA LYS A 61 1.40 15.61 13.25
C LYS A 61 0.20 15.77 12.29
N ARG A 62 0.44 16.18 11.05
CA ARG A 62 -0.63 16.36 10.06
C ARG A 62 -1.16 15.05 9.51
N ILE A 63 -0.41 13.95 9.64
CA ILE A 63 -0.80 12.63 9.17
C ILE A 63 -0.57 11.57 10.26
N ALA A 64 -1.37 10.52 10.19
CA ALA A 64 -1.27 9.37 11.08
C ALA A 64 -1.62 8.07 10.35
N ARG A 65 -1.28 6.95 10.94
CA ARG A 65 -1.78 5.65 10.48
C ARG A 65 -3.29 5.56 10.77
N LEU A 66 -4.06 5.02 9.84
CA LEU A 66 -5.49 4.76 10.03
C LEU A 66 -5.73 3.83 11.23
N PHE A 67 -4.86 2.84 11.41
CA PHE A 67 -4.87 1.92 12.54
C PHE A 67 -3.55 2.05 13.30
N PRO A 68 -3.50 2.79 14.41
CA PRO A 68 -2.29 2.89 15.22
C PRO A 68 -1.91 1.56 15.87
N ASP A 69 -2.90 0.71 16.16
CA ASP A 69 -2.80 -0.63 16.73
C ASP A 69 -2.68 -1.74 15.66
N TYR A 70 -2.09 -1.42 14.50
CA TYR A 70 -2.08 -2.29 13.31
C TYR A 70 -1.52 -3.69 13.60
N VAL A 71 -0.49 -3.83 14.45
CA VAL A 71 0.11 -5.13 14.79
C VAL A 71 -0.91 -6.08 15.41
N GLU A 72 -1.72 -5.60 16.36
CA GLU A 72 -2.75 -6.43 17.00
C GLU A 72 -3.91 -6.73 16.05
N ARG A 73 -4.28 -5.77 15.19
CA ARG A 73 -5.29 -5.99 14.15
C ARG A 73 -4.87 -7.04 13.13
N GLU A 74 -3.63 -6.98 12.66
CA GLU A 74 -3.09 -7.97 11.72
C GLU A 74 -3.01 -9.36 12.35
N ARG A 75 -2.61 -9.47 13.63
CA ARG A 75 -2.62 -10.74 14.38
C ARG A 75 -4.03 -11.30 14.54
N THR A 76 -4.99 -10.45 14.86
CA THR A 76 -6.41 -10.84 14.99
C THR A 76 -6.96 -11.31 13.66
N TYR A 77 -6.72 -10.55 12.59
CA TYR A 77 -7.11 -10.93 11.24
C TYR A 77 -6.54 -12.30 10.84
N PHE A 78 -5.26 -12.53 11.09
CA PHE A 78 -4.64 -13.83 10.83
C PHE A 78 -5.27 -14.97 11.64
N LYS A 79 -5.53 -14.74 12.92
CA LYS A 79 -6.20 -15.76 13.79
C LYS A 79 -7.59 -16.11 13.30
N GLU A 80 -8.35 -15.14 12.82
CA GLU A 80 -9.73 -15.32 12.37
C GLU A 80 -9.83 -15.94 10.97
N THR A 81 -8.90 -15.58 10.07
CA THR A 81 -9.00 -15.93 8.64
C THR A 81 -7.99 -16.97 8.18
N GLY A 82 -6.89 -17.14 8.90
CA GLY A 82 -5.73 -17.93 8.46
C GLY A 82 -4.93 -17.27 7.32
N ILE A 83 -5.28 -16.03 6.93
CA ILE A 83 -4.63 -15.32 5.83
C ILE A 83 -3.54 -14.41 6.39
N PHE A 84 -2.30 -14.65 5.99
CA PHE A 84 -1.18 -13.76 6.26
C PHE A 84 -1.04 -12.76 5.10
N PRO A 85 -1.28 -11.45 5.29
CA PRO A 85 -1.21 -10.46 4.22
C PRO A 85 0.26 -10.21 3.82
N ILE A 86 0.71 -10.93 2.79
CA ILE A 86 2.05 -10.77 2.23
C ILE A 86 1.98 -9.73 1.11
N MET A 87 2.77 -8.65 1.22
CA MET A 87 2.89 -7.64 0.17
C MET A 87 4.08 -7.89 -0.76
N HIS A 88 5.17 -8.44 -0.23
CA HIS A 88 6.41 -8.68 -0.98
C HIS A 88 6.91 -10.08 -0.69
N VAL A 89 7.50 -10.70 -1.71
CA VAL A 89 8.19 -11.98 -1.60
C VAL A 89 9.58 -11.85 -2.20
N THR A 90 10.53 -12.57 -1.62
CA THR A 90 11.85 -12.75 -2.21
C THR A 90 11.81 -14.00 -3.09
N ALA A 91 12.01 -13.84 -4.38
CA ALA A 91 12.12 -14.96 -5.31
C ALA A 91 13.60 -15.34 -5.49
N ILE A 92 13.89 -16.61 -5.34
CA ILE A 92 15.25 -17.17 -5.50
C ILE A 92 15.18 -18.22 -6.63
N LYS A 93 16.15 -18.19 -7.52
CA LYS A 93 16.24 -19.22 -8.57
C LYS A 93 16.45 -20.61 -7.95
N GLN A 94 15.73 -21.61 -8.45
CA GLN A 94 15.80 -22.99 -7.94
C GLN A 94 17.23 -23.52 -7.96
N GLU A 95 17.99 -23.26 -9.01
CA GLU A 95 19.40 -23.67 -9.12
C GLU A 95 20.30 -23.16 -7.97
N ILE A 96 19.98 -21.97 -7.40
CA ILE A 96 20.70 -21.41 -6.25
C ILE A 96 20.31 -22.15 -4.98
N VAL A 97 19.02 -22.45 -4.81
CA VAL A 97 18.53 -23.21 -3.67
C VAL A 97 19.11 -24.62 -3.66
N ASP A 98 19.15 -25.28 -4.81
CA ASP A 98 19.69 -26.64 -4.96
C ASP A 98 21.18 -26.69 -4.62
N LYS A 99 21.94 -25.66 -5.04
CA LYS A 99 23.38 -25.58 -4.80
C LYS A 99 23.71 -25.09 -3.38
N TYR A 100 22.87 -24.21 -2.83
CA TYR A 100 23.08 -23.56 -1.53
C TYR A 100 21.80 -23.57 -0.70
N PRO A 101 21.41 -24.74 -0.11
CA PRO A 101 20.12 -24.88 0.59
C PRO A 101 19.91 -23.95 1.78
N TRP A 102 20.98 -23.36 2.30
CA TRP A 102 20.96 -22.44 3.43
C TRP A 102 20.55 -21.01 3.06
N VAL A 103 20.62 -20.64 1.76
CA VAL A 103 20.29 -19.27 1.30
C VAL A 103 18.88 -18.83 1.67
N PRO A 104 17.82 -19.65 1.54
CA PRO A 104 16.49 -19.26 1.94
C PRO A 104 16.26 -19.13 3.44
N LEU A 105 17.22 -19.60 4.26
CA LEU A 105 17.09 -19.64 5.72
C LEU A 105 17.71 -18.41 6.42
N ASN A 106 18.37 -17.55 5.69
CA ASN A 106 18.96 -16.29 6.12
C ASN A 106 18.21 -15.12 5.57
#